data_aa0a5f2ce09eb7e918fa79274524b9d6
#
_entry.id   aa0a5f2ce09eb7e918fa79274524b9d6
#
_cell.length_a   1.000
_cell.length_b   1.000
_cell.length_c   1.000
_cell.angle_alpha   90.00
_cell.angle_beta   90.00
_cell.angle_gamma   90.00
#
_symmetry.space_group_name_H-M   'P 1'
#
loop_
_entity.id
_entity.type
_entity.pdbx_description
1 polymer ?
#
loop_
_entity_poly.entity_id
_entity_poly.type
_entity_poly.pdbx_seq_one_letter_code
_entity_poly.pdbx_strand_id
1 'polypeptide(L)'
;LDHDDLLQPQAIYRVAQCVLADDPDMLYSDEVLVSPDGSQVLQYFHRPAFSPEYLRSHPYIVHMVGFRTALLRQLGGFDETLAISQDYDLILRVSEAASRIAHIPEILYQWRTHTGSAGHEKMAQVMATSTAVLQRHLERTGQQATSVSGVSFNFFEPRHQIAADQRVAIIIPTKNYGHLVRQCVDSIRATTK
;
A
#
# COMPACT_ATOMS: atom_id res chain seq x y z
N LEU A 1 -14.46 7.23 0.82
CA LEU A 1 -14.61 8.57 1.38
C LEU A 1 -15.20 8.42 2.79
N ASP A 2 -14.47 8.88 3.80
CA ASP A 2 -14.96 8.87 5.17
C ASP A 2 -15.96 10.02 5.39
N HIS A 3 -16.88 9.82 6.34
CA HIS A 3 -18.03 10.73 6.50
C HIS A 3 -17.66 12.13 7.02
N ASP A 4 -16.48 12.25 7.59
CA ASP A 4 -15.94 13.47 8.20
C ASP A 4 -14.81 14.13 7.37
N ASP A 5 -14.46 13.55 6.22
CA ASP A 5 -13.41 14.05 5.33
C ASP A 5 -13.96 14.87 4.16
N LEU A 6 -13.08 15.52 3.42
CA LEU A 6 -13.45 16.38 2.31
C LEU A 6 -12.70 16.01 1.02
N LEU A 7 -13.41 16.16 -0.10
CA LEU A 7 -12.79 16.14 -1.42
C LEU A 7 -12.34 17.55 -1.82
N GLN A 8 -11.24 17.64 -2.57
CA GLN A 8 -10.89 18.88 -3.25
C GLN A 8 -11.94 19.22 -4.32
N PRO A 9 -12.22 20.50 -4.60
CA PRO A 9 -13.25 20.91 -5.56
C PRO A 9 -13.13 20.25 -6.93
N GLN A 10 -11.91 19.99 -7.40
CA GLN A 10 -11.64 19.37 -8.70
C GLN A 10 -11.61 17.83 -8.66
N ALA A 11 -11.76 17.19 -7.51
CA ALA A 11 -11.51 15.76 -7.34
C ALA A 11 -12.32 14.90 -8.32
N ILE A 12 -13.63 15.09 -8.37
CA ILE A 12 -14.50 14.31 -9.27
C ILE A 12 -14.20 14.57 -10.75
N TYR A 13 -13.86 15.80 -11.11
CA TYR A 13 -13.43 16.11 -12.47
C TYR A 13 -12.15 15.37 -12.86
N ARG A 14 -11.14 15.34 -11.97
CA ARG A 14 -9.88 14.62 -12.21
C ARG A 14 -10.09 13.11 -12.30
N VAL A 15 -10.96 12.55 -11.44
CA VAL A 15 -11.38 11.15 -11.54
C VAL A 15 -12.03 10.87 -12.90
N ALA A 16 -12.97 11.70 -13.34
CA ALA A 16 -13.62 11.52 -14.63
C ALA A 16 -12.61 11.57 -15.79
N GLN A 17 -11.65 12.52 -15.76
CA GLN A 17 -10.59 12.60 -16.77
C GLN A 17 -9.74 11.31 -16.78
N CYS A 18 -9.33 10.80 -15.62
CA CYS A 18 -8.58 9.57 -15.52
C CYS A 18 -9.36 8.36 -16.07
N VAL A 19 -10.64 8.26 -15.73
CA VAL A 19 -11.51 7.18 -16.24
C VAL A 19 -11.66 7.24 -17.75
N LEU A 20 -11.84 8.44 -18.33
CA LEU A 20 -11.96 8.61 -19.79
C LEU A 20 -10.65 8.32 -20.55
N ALA A 21 -9.51 8.62 -19.94
CA ALA A 21 -8.21 8.43 -20.58
C ALA A 21 -7.69 6.99 -20.46
N ASP A 22 -7.85 6.38 -19.30
CA ASP A 22 -7.15 5.15 -18.94
C ASP A 22 -8.07 3.96 -18.67
N ASP A 23 -9.38 4.20 -18.48
CA ASP A 23 -10.39 3.18 -18.13
C ASP A 23 -9.93 2.21 -17.02
N PRO A 24 -9.47 2.72 -15.84
CA PRO A 24 -8.91 1.88 -14.80
C PRO A 24 -9.97 1.07 -14.05
N ASP A 25 -9.57 -0.07 -13.49
CA ASP A 25 -10.38 -0.87 -12.57
C ASP A 25 -10.32 -0.34 -11.14
N MET A 26 -9.17 0.26 -10.79
CA MET A 26 -8.94 1.01 -9.55
C MET A 26 -8.14 2.26 -9.84
N LEU A 27 -8.44 3.33 -9.14
CA LEU A 27 -7.63 4.55 -9.14
C LEU A 27 -7.45 5.07 -7.71
N TYR A 28 -6.40 5.81 -7.48
CA TYR A 28 -6.15 6.49 -6.20
C TYR A 28 -5.42 7.80 -6.41
N SER A 29 -5.48 8.67 -5.41
CA SER A 29 -4.84 10.00 -5.46
C SER A 29 -3.88 10.22 -4.29
N ASP A 30 -3.19 11.35 -4.32
CA ASP A 30 -2.51 11.91 -3.16
C ASP A 30 -3.53 12.51 -2.19
N GLU A 31 -3.11 12.69 -0.93
CA GLU A 31 -3.96 13.23 0.13
C GLU A 31 -3.19 14.20 1.02
N VAL A 32 -3.92 14.97 1.77
CA VAL A 32 -3.38 15.90 2.77
C VAL A 32 -4.07 15.68 4.10
N LEU A 33 -3.29 15.60 5.18
CA LEU A 33 -3.79 15.59 6.55
C LEU A 33 -4.01 17.04 7.00
N VAL A 34 -5.20 17.33 7.49
CA VAL A 34 -5.57 18.67 7.96
C VAL A 34 -6.08 18.63 9.41
N SER A 35 -6.06 19.80 10.06
CA SER A 35 -6.67 19.99 11.38
C SER A 35 -8.16 19.64 11.36
N PRO A 36 -8.79 19.41 12.54
CA PRO A 36 -10.21 19.05 12.62
C PRO A 36 -11.16 20.07 11.97
N ASP A 37 -10.79 21.34 11.99
CA ASP A 37 -11.53 22.44 11.34
C ASP A 37 -11.15 22.66 9.86
N GLY A 38 -10.15 21.92 9.35
CA GLY A 38 -9.65 22.05 7.99
C GLY A 38 -8.77 23.28 7.74
N SER A 39 -8.49 24.09 8.77
CA SER A 39 -7.79 25.38 8.60
C SER A 39 -6.27 25.26 8.42
N GLN A 40 -5.66 24.15 8.88
CA GLN A 40 -4.22 23.94 8.85
C GLN A 40 -3.86 22.62 8.17
N VAL A 41 -2.89 22.69 7.27
CA VAL A 41 -2.25 21.50 6.70
C VAL A 41 -1.22 20.99 7.69
N LEU A 42 -1.33 19.71 8.07
CA LEU A 42 -0.43 19.04 9.00
C LEU A 42 0.61 18.20 8.29
N GLN A 43 0.20 17.49 7.21
CA GLN A 43 1.11 16.62 6.45
C GLN A 43 0.60 16.40 5.04
N TYR A 44 1.52 16.31 4.08
CA TYR A 44 1.26 15.88 2.70
C TYR A 44 1.63 14.42 2.52
N PHE A 45 0.77 13.64 1.86
CA PHE A 45 1.04 12.26 1.48
C PHE A 45 1.03 12.14 -0.05
N HIS A 46 2.22 12.16 -0.63
CA HIS A 46 2.41 11.84 -2.03
C HIS A 46 2.59 10.34 -2.21
N ARG A 47 1.72 9.74 -3.01
CA ARG A 47 1.72 8.31 -3.22
C ARG A 47 2.56 7.97 -4.46
N PRO A 48 3.32 6.87 -4.47
CA PRO A 48 4.01 6.41 -5.67
C PRO A 48 3.03 5.85 -6.69
N ALA A 49 3.50 5.63 -7.91
CA ALA A 49 2.83 4.77 -8.86
C ALA A 49 2.59 3.37 -8.24
N PHE A 50 1.56 2.66 -8.74
CA PHE A 50 1.19 1.37 -8.18
C PHE A 50 2.37 0.39 -8.17
N SER A 51 2.64 -0.15 -6.98
CA SER A 51 3.64 -1.19 -6.73
C SER A 51 3.04 -2.27 -5.85
N PRO A 52 2.84 -3.49 -6.35
CA PRO A 52 2.30 -4.59 -5.57
C PRO A 52 3.23 -4.99 -4.42
N GLU A 53 4.55 -4.87 -4.59
CA GLU A 53 5.54 -5.16 -3.55
C GLU A 53 5.44 -4.15 -2.41
N TYR A 54 5.29 -2.88 -2.74
CA TYR A 54 5.13 -1.84 -1.74
C TYR A 54 3.77 -1.97 -1.02
N LEU A 55 2.70 -2.30 -1.75
CA LEU A 55 1.39 -2.54 -1.15
C LEU A 55 1.40 -3.70 -0.15
N ARG A 56 2.16 -4.77 -0.43
CA ARG A 56 2.37 -5.89 0.51
C ARG A 56 3.19 -5.51 1.73
N SER A 57 4.08 -4.53 1.59
CA SER A 57 4.92 -4.08 2.71
C SER A 57 4.29 -2.94 3.51
N HIS A 58 3.39 -2.19 2.93
CA HIS A 58 2.73 -1.04 3.54
C HIS A 58 1.42 -0.72 2.82
N PRO A 59 0.28 -0.63 3.52
CA PRO A 59 -1.00 -0.22 2.93
C PRO A 59 -0.97 1.29 2.62
N TYR A 60 -0.21 1.67 1.59
CA TYR A 60 0.02 3.07 1.24
C TYR A 60 -1.13 3.70 0.45
N ILE A 61 -2.02 2.91 -0.14
CA ILE A 61 -3.24 3.38 -0.79
C ILE A 61 -4.32 3.48 0.29
N VAL A 62 -4.74 4.70 0.63
CA VAL A 62 -5.69 4.94 1.72
C VAL A 62 -6.85 5.82 1.24
N HIS A 63 -6.60 7.07 0.90
CA HIS A 63 -7.58 8.05 0.45
C HIS A 63 -7.01 8.89 -0.71
N MET A 64 -7.77 9.29 -1.69
CA MET A 64 -9.04 8.76 -2.13
C MET A 64 -8.81 7.51 -3.00
N VAL A 65 -9.68 6.51 -2.90
CA VAL A 65 -9.65 5.35 -3.78
C VAL A 65 -10.98 5.24 -4.53
N GLY A 66 -10.92 5.01 -5.83
CA GLY A 66 -12.07 4.72 -6.68
C GLY A 66 -11.97 3.34 -7.31
N PHE A 67 -13.10 2.65 -7.41
CA PHE A 67 -13.19 1.31 -7.96
C PHE A 67 -14.20 1.22 -9.09
N ARG A 68 -13.91 0.42 -10.10
CA ARG A 68 -14.92 0.01 -11.09
C ARG A 68 -16.04 -0.78 -10.40
N THR A 69 -17.24 -0.27 -10.42
CA THR A 69 -18.38 -0.84 -9.69
C THR A 69 -18.65 -2.30 -10.08
N ALA A 70 -18.47 -2.66 -11.36
CA ALA A 70 -18.67 -4.04 -11.83
C ALA A 70 -17.67 -4.99 -11.16
N LEU A 71 -16.38 -4.62 -11.09
CA LEU A 71 -15.35 -5.42 -10.43
C LEU A 71 -15.60 -5.51 -8.92
N LEU A 72 -15.97 -4.40 -8.28
CA LEU A 72 -16.29 -4.38 -6.86
C LEU A 72 -17.45 -5.35 -6.52
N ARG A 73 -18.51 -5.37 -7.34
CA ARG A 73 -19.64 -6.30 -7.17
C ARG A 73 -19.22 -7.75 -7.39
N GLN A 74 -18.38 -8.01 -8.38
CA GLN A 74 -17.85 -9.36 -8.64
C GLN A 74 -17.04 -9.90 -7.45
N LEU A 75 -16.27 -9.03 -6.77
CA LEU A 75 -15.46 -9.38 -5.61
C LEU A 75 -16.26 -9.41 -4.28
N GLY A 76 -17.55 -9.09 -4.30
CA GLY A 76 -18.41 -9.11 -3.12
C GLY A 76 -18.29 -7.91 -2.18
N GLY A 77 -17.58 -6.83 -2.58
CA GLY A 77 -17.43 -5.65 -1.75
C GLY A 77 -16.51 -5.84 -0.54
N PHE A 78 -16.80 -5.12 0.54
CA PHE A 78 -16.07 -5.25 1.81
C PHE A 78 -16.33 -6.59 2.50
N ASP A 79 -15.31 -7.12 3.17
CA ASP A 79 -15.46 -8.27 4.07
C ASP A 79 -16.07 -7.80 5.40
N GLU A 80 -17.37 -8.07 5.60
CA GLU A 80 -18.14 -7.64 6.79
C GLU A 80 -17.64 -8.29 8.09
N THR A 81 -16.82 -9.32 8.02
CA THR A 81 -16.20 -9.96 9.20
C THR A 81 -15.04 -9.15 9.75
N LEU A 82 -14.50 -8.21 8.97
CA LEU A 82 -13.39 -7.36 9.36
C LEU A 82 -13.90 -6.04 9.94
N ALA A 83 -13.71 -5.85 11.23
CA ALA A 83 -14.00 -4.57 11.89
C ALA A 83 -12.90 -3.50 11.66
N ILE A 84 -11.72 -3.94 11.22
CA ILE A 84 -10.52 -3.11 10.97
C ILE A 84 -9.82 -3.66 9.73
N SER A 85 -9.12 -2.81 8.95
CA SER A 85 -8.34 -3.17 7.76
C SER A 85 -9.18 -3.77 6.62
N GLN A 86 -10.50 -3.53 6.60
CA GLN A 86 -11.40 -3.93 5.52
C GLN A 86 -11.05 -3.23 4.18
N ASP A 87 -10.56 -2.02 4.25
CA ASP A 87 -10.03 -1.23 3.13
C ASP A 87 -8.78 -1.88 2.52
N TYR A 88 -7.84 -2.27 3.36
CA TYR A 88 -6.63 -2.98 2.92
C TYR A 88 -6.95 -4.33 2.26
N ASP A 89 -7.86 -5.12 2.86
CA ASP A 89 -8.33 -6.38 2.26
C ASP A 89 -8.96 -6.15 0.89
N LEU A 90 -9.85 -5.15 0.77
CA LEU A 90 -10.51 -4.83 -0.50
C LEU A 90 -9.51 -4.39 -1.55
N ILE A 91 -8.56 -3.51 -1.22
CA ILE A 91 -7.53 -3.02 -2.14
C ILE A 91 -6.66 -4.17 -2.64
N LEU A 92 -6.26 -5.09 -1.77
CA LEU A 92 -5.50 -6.28 -2.16
C LEU A 92 -6.32 -7.18 -3.11
N ARG A 93 -7.59 -7.50 -2.79
CA ARG A 93 -8.47 -8.31 -3.67
C ARG A 93 -8.72 -7.64 -5.02
N VAL A 94 -8.92 -6.33 -5.02
CA VAL A 94 -9.05 -5.59 -6.28
C VAL A 94 -7.74 -5.63 -7.06
N SER A 95 -6.59 -5.44 -6.42
CA SER A 95 -5.29 -5.49 -7.09
C SER A 95 -4.94 -6.86 -7.69
N GLU A 96 -5.50 -7.94 -7.14
CA GLU A 96 -5.37 -9.31 -7.67
C GLU A 96 -6.15 -9.51 -9.00
N ALA A 97 -7.26 -8.79 -9.17
CA ALA A 97 -8.19 -8.98 -10.28
C ALA A 97 -8.17 -7.84 -11.31
N ALA A 98 -7.62 -6.69 -10.95
CA ALA A 98 -7.59 -5.50 -11.79
C ALA A 98 -6.64 -5.67 -12.98
N SER A 99 -7.09 -5.28 -14.16
CA SER A 99 -6.25 -5.19 -15.35
C SER A 99 -5.45 -3.87 -15.38
N ARG A 100 -6.01 -2.82 -14.82
CA ARG A 100 -5.38 -1.48 -14.78
C ARG A 100 -5.65 -0.78 -13.45
N ILE A 101 -4.58 -0.29 -12.84
CA ILE A 101 -4.62 0.55 -11.64
C ILE A 101 -3.94 1.88 -11.98
N ALA A 102 -4.63 2.99 -11.75
CA ALA A 102 -4.14 4.33 -12.06
C ALA A 102 -3.84 5.13 -10.78
N HIS A 103 -2.79 5.92 -10.83
CA HIS A 103 -2.48 6.93 -9.81
C HIS A 103 -2.71 8.32 -10.39
N ILE A 104 -3.48 9.15 -9.69
CA ILE A 104 -3.63 10.57 -9.99
C ILE A 104 -2.68 11.34 -9.05
N PRO A 105 -1.54 11.83 -9.54
CA PRO A 105 -0.51 12.44 -8.70
C PRO A 105 -0.89 13.88 -8.29
N GLU A 106 -2.07 14.02 -7.73
CA GLU A 106 -2.63 15.28 -7.24
C GLU A 106 -3.31 15.05 -5.90
N ILE A 107 -3.22 16.05 -5.03
CA ILE A 107 -3.95 16.03 -3.76
C ILE A 107 -5.42 16.27 -4.05
N LEU A 108 -6.22 15.23 -3.95
CA LEU A 108 -7.67 15.28 -4.19
C LEU A 108 -8.50 15.04 -2.94
N TYR A 109 -7.86 14.73 -1.83
CA TYR A 109 -8.50 14.35 -0.57
C TYR A 109 -7.90 15.11 0.61
N GLN A 110 -8.77 15.55 1.52
CA GLN A 110 -8.40 16.15 2.79
C GLN A 110 -8.84 15.23 3.94
N TRP A 111 -7.89 14.57 4.53
CA TRP A 111 -8.08 13.74 5.71
C TRP A 111 -8.07 14.62 6.95
N ARG A 112 -9.20 14.70 7.66
CA ARG A 112 -9.30 15.48 8.89
C ARG A 112 -8.91 14.68 10.12
N THR A 113 -8.02 15.24 10.94
CA THR A 113 -7.74 14.64 12.24
C THR A 113 -8.89 14.87 13.21
N HIS A 114 -9.14 13.90 14.07
CA HIS A 114 -10.04 14.08 15.21
C HIS A 114 -9.52 13.31 16.43
N THR A 115 -9.93 13.73 17.65
CA THR A 115 -9.47 13.16 18.92
C THR A 115 -9.88 11.70 19.14
N GLY A 116 -10.81 11.18 18.33
CA GLY A 116 -11.26 9.78 18.33
C GLY A 116 -10.62 8.91 17.26
N SER A 117 -9.65 9.43 16.49
CA SER A 117 -8.92 8.61 15.50
C SER A 117 -8.26 7.43 16.19
N ALA A 118 -8.54 6.23 15.69
CA ALA A 118 -8.24 4.93 16.30
C ALA A 118 -6.73 4.59 16.47
N GLY A 119 -5.84 5.62 16.49
CA GLY A 119 -4.42 5.47 16.29
C GLY A 119 -3.69 4.65 17.34
N HIS A 120 -3.78 4.97 18.61
CA HIS A 120 -2.87 4.36 19.59
C HIS A 120 -3.45 3.14 20.31
N GLU A 121 -4.71 3.16 20.70
CA GLU A 121 -5.32 2.05 21.45
C GLU A 121 -5.56 0.80 20.61
N LYS A 122 -5.68 0.94 19.29
CA LYS A 122 -5.97 -0.16 18.35
C LYS A 122 -4.77 -0.60 17.52
N MET A 123 -3.60 -0.01 17.71
CA MET A 123 -2.41 -0.32 16.87
C MET A 123 -2.08 -1.82 16.82
N ALA A 124 -2.10 -2.51 17.95
CA ALA A 124 -1.82 -3.95 17.98
C ALA A 124 -2.88 -4.75 17.21
N GLN A 125 -4.14 -4.36 17.32
CA GLN A 125 -5.25 -5.00 16.60
C GLN A 125 -5.15 -4.73 15.09
N VAL A 126 -4.85 -3.49 14.68
CA VAL A 126 -4.61 -3.14 13.27
C VAL A 126 -3.48 -3.98 12.70
N MET A 127 -2.35 -4.06 13.40
CA MET A 127 -1.20 -4.86 12.95
C MET A 127 -1.55 -6.34 12.81
N ALA A 128 -2.22 -6.93 13.80
CA ALA A 128 -2.61 -8.33 13.76
C ALA A 128 -3.58 -8.62 12.60
N THR A 129 -4.62 -7.78 12.44
CA THR A 129 -5.63 -7.95 11.38
C THR A 129 -5.02 -7.74 10.00
N SER A 130 -4.21 -6.69 9.80
CA SER A 130 -3.55 -6.44 8.52
C SER A 130 -2.54 -7.51 8.16
N THR A 131 -1.82 -8.09 9.14
CA THR A 131 -0.95 -9.24 8.92
C THR A 131 -1.75 -10.45 8.42
N ALA A 132 -2.91 -10.73 9.02
CA ALA A 132 -3.77 -11.83 8.59
C ALA A 132 -4.40 -11.56 7.20
N VAL A 133 -4.80 -10.33 6.92
CA VAL A 133 -5.28 -9.89 5.60
C VAL A 133 -4.21 -10.09 4.53
N LEU A 134 -2.98 -9.67 4.80
CA LEU A 134 -1.86 -9.88 3.89
C LEU A 134 -1.56 -11.37 3.69
N GLN A 135 -1.62 -12.19 4.76
CA GLN A 135 -1.43 -13.64 4.64
C GLN A 135 -2.47 -14.26 3.69
N ARG A 136 -3.74 -13.90 3.81
CA ARG A 136 -4.80 -14.34 2.88
C ARG A 136 -4.52 -13.92 1.43
N HIS A 137 -3.97 -12.72 1.22
CA HIS A 137 -3.56 -12.26 -0.11
C HIS A 137 -2.43 -13.12 -0.69
N LEU A 138 -1.39 -13.42 0.09
CA LEU A 138 -0.28 -14.26 -0.34
C LEU A 138 -0.75 -15.67 -0.73
N GLU A 139 -1.67 -16.25 0.04
CA GLU A 139 -2.29 -17.55 -0.24
C GLU A 139 -3.12 -17.52 -1.53
N ARG A 140 -4.01 -16.52 -1.71
CA ARG A 140 -4.83 -16.37 -2.94
C ARG A 140 -3.98 -16.19 -4.20
N THR A 141 -2.85 -15.53 -4.08
CA THR A 141 -1.91 -15.29 -5.21
C THR A 141 -0.87 -16.41 -5.39
N GLY A 142 -0.99 -17.51 -4.63
CA GLY A 142 -0.11 -18.68 -4.73
C GLY A 142 1.34 -18.42 -4.30
N GLN A 143 1.58 -17.34 -3.53
CA GLN A 143 2.92 -17.01 -3.04
C GLN A 143 3.26 -17.86 -1.82
N GLN A 144 4.37 -18.59 -1.90
CA GLN A 144 4.90 -19.34 -0.77
C GLN A 144 5.65 -18.38 0.16
N ALA A 145 4.91 -17.62 0.93
CA ALA A 145 5.43 -16.63 1.86
C ALA A 145 4.58 -16.56 3.12
N THR A 146 5.20 -16.15 4.22
CA THR A 146 4.53 -15.86 5.49
C THR A 146 4.56 -14.37 5.76
N SER A 147 3.40 -13.79 6.04
CA SER A 147 3.30 -12.39 6.47
C SER A 147 3.71 -12.24 7.92
N VAL A 148 4.60 -11.31 8.19
CA VAL A 148 4.98 -10.93 9.56
C VAL A 148 4.92 -9.42 9.73
N SER A 149 4.71 -8.95 10.97
CA SER A 149 4.80 -7.53 11.29
C SER A 149 6.21 -7.03 11.05
N GLY A 150 6.34 -5.88 10.37
CA GLY A 150 7.60 -5.23 10.13
C GLY A 150 8.10 -4.44 11.35
N VAL A 151 9.11 -3.61 11.11
CA VAL A 151 9.82 -2.85 12.17
C VAL A 151 9.03 -1.67 12.73
N SER A 152 7.96 -1.25 12.09
CA SER A 152 7.14 -0.10 12.51
C SER A 152 5.66 -0.34 12.24
N PHE A 153 4.82 0.53 12.81
CA PHE A 153 3.37 0.48 12.62
C PHE A 153 3.00 0.53 11.13
N ASN A 154 2.10 -0.36 10.74
CA ASN A 154 1.58 -0.50 9.38
C ASN A 154 2.63 -0.90 8.31
N PHE A 155 3.78 -1.46 8.76
CA PHE A 155 4.74 -2.10 7.87
C PHE A 155 4.74 -3.61 8.09
N PHE A 156 4.86 -4.36 6.98
CA PHE A 156 4.80 -5.81 6.93
C PHE A 156 5.98 -6.35 6.12
N GLU A 157 6.38 -7.58 6.44
CA GLU A 157 7.46 -8.28 5.75
C GLU A 157 6.94 -9.63 5.25
N PRO A 158 6.63 -9.77 3.95
CA PRO A 158 6.39 -11.07 3.35
C PRO A 158 7.69 -11.88 3.30
N ARG A 159 7.79 -12.92 4.11
CA ARG A 159 8.96 -13.83 4.12
C ARG A 159 8.72 -14.97 3.16
N HIS A 160 9.36 -14.90 1.99
CA HIS A 160 9.27 -15.91 0.96
C HIS A 160 10.11 -17.14 1.30
N GLN A 161 9.59 -18.32 0.95
CA GLN A 161 10.37 -19.53 0.96
C GLN A 161 11.27 -19.53 -0.28
N ILE A 162 12.58 -19.51 -0.08
CA ILE A 162 13.57 -19.55 -1.15
C ILE A 162 13.98 -21.00 -1.37
N ALA A 163 13.86 -21.49 -2.61
CA ALA A 163 14.35 -22.80 -2.96
C ALA A 163 15.88 -22.87 -2.82
N ALA A 164 16.39 -23.97 -2.27
CA ALA A 164 17.81 -24.10 -1.93
C ALA A 164 18.76 -24.05 -3.16
N ASP A 165 18.22 -24.27 -4.36
CA ASP A 165 18.99 -24.26 -5.62
C ASP A 165 18.95 -22.91 -6.36
N GLN A 166 18.27 -21.90 -5.82
CA GLN A 166 18.21 -20.58 -6.43
C GLN A 166 19.56 -19.88 -6.35
N ARG A 167 19.99 -19.36 -7.50
CA ARG A 167 21.22 -18.57 -7.63
C ARG A 167 20.87 -17.10 -7.83
N VAL A 168 21.51 -16.24 -7.06
CA VAL A 168 21.37 -14.79 -7.16
C VAL A 168 22.68 -14.22 -7.71
N ALA A 169 22.58 -13.39 -8.75
CA ALA A 169 23.71 -12.62 -9.27
C ALA A 169 23.65 -11.20 -8.68
N ILE A 170 24.73 -10.77 -8.04
CA ILE A 170 24.86 -9.42 -7.52
C ILE A 170 25.80 -8.64 -8.42
N ILE A 171 25.28 -7.57 -9.06
CA ILE A 171 26.04 -6.70 -9.94
C ILE A 171 26.50 -5.48 -9.15
N ILE A 172 27.81 -5.30 -9.00
CA ILE A 172 28.39 -4.17 -8.26
C ILE A 172 29.12 -3.27 -9.26
N PRO A 173 28.53 -2.14 -9.70
CA PRO A 173 29.21 -1.21 -10.59
C PRO A 173 30.35 -0.52 -9.83
N THR A 174 31.54 -0.52 -10.44
CA THR A 174 32.72 0.10 -9.83
C THR A 174 33.68 0.66 -10.88
N LYS A 175 34.41 1.71 -10.49
CA LYS A 175 35.54 2.25 -11.28
C LYS A 175 36.64 2.66 -10.31
N ASN A 176 37.77 1.91 -10.36
CA ASN A 176 38.99 2.21 -9.58
C ASN A 176 38.86 2.20 -8.04
N TYR A 177 37.80 1.62 -7.46
CA TYR A 177 37.57 1.54 -6.02
C TYR A 177 37.56 0.11 -5.49
N GLY A 178 38.62 -0.65 -5.76
CA GLY A 178 38.72 -2.07 -5.38
C GLY A 178 38.57 -2.34 -3.89
N HIS A 179 38.93 -1.38 -3.01
CA HIS A 179 38.76 -1.49 -1.57
C HIS A 179 37.27 -1.45 -1.17
N LEU A 180 36.45 -0.59 -1.81
CA LEU A 180 35.00 -0.52 -1.54
C LEU A 180 34.28 -1.78 -2.04
N VAL A 181 34.69 -2.31 -3.21
CA VAL A 181 34.14 -3.59 -3.70
C VAL A 181 34.45 -4.71 -2.72
N ARG A 182 35.65 -4.78 -2.20
CA ARG A 182 36.04 -5.78 -1.19
C ARG A 182 35.19 -5.68 0.06
N GLN A 183 35.07 -4.47 0.61
CA GLN A 183 34.22 -4.20 1.78
C GLN A 183 32.75 -4.61 1.54
N CYS A 184 32.20 -4.29 0.37
CA CYS A 184 30.83 -4.69 -0.02
C CYS A 184 30.69 -6.21 -0.09
N VAL A 185 31.61 -6.92 -0.77
CA VAL A 185 31.59 -8.37 -0.89
C VAL A 185 31.73 -9.04 0.49
N ASP A 186 32.64 -8.55 1.33
CA ASP A 186 32.84 -9.09 2.67
C ASP A 186 31.60 -8.90 3.56
N SER A 187 30.93 -7.73 3.45
CA SER A 187 29.66 -7.48 4.14
C SER A 187 28.57 -8.44 3.67
N ILE A 188 28.41 -8.63 2.35
CA ILE A 188 27.43 -9.59 1.81
C ILE A 188 27.68 -10.99 2.34
N ARG A 189 28.92 -11.48 2.31
CA ARG A 189 29.29 -12.81 2.82
C ARG A 189 29.04 -12.97 4.31
N ALA A 190 29.23 -11.91 5.08
CA ALA A 190 29.04 -11.94 6.52
C ALA A 190 27.56 -11.91 6.95
N THR A 191 26.69 -11.29 6.13
CA THR A 191 25.27 -11.03 6.50
C THR A 191 24.27 -11.91 5.75
N THR A 192 24.69 -12.57 4.68
CA THR A 192 23.82 -13.44 3.86
C THR A 192 24.11 -14.91 4.19
N LYS A 193 23.05 -15.65 4.57
CA LYS A 193 23.11 -17.09 4.88
C LYS A 193 22.53 -17.88 3.73
#